data_b93b2bb89ea249e486eef9a3e088a9a4
#
_entry.id   b93b2bb89ea249e486eef9a3e088a9a4
#
_cell.length_a   1.000
_cell.length_b   1.000
_cell.length_c   1.000
_cell.angle_alpha   90.00
_cell.angle_beta   90.00
_cell.angle_gamma   90.00
#
_symmetry.space_group_name_H-M   'P 1'
#
loop_
_entity.id
_entity.type
_entity.pdbx_description
1 polymer ?
#
loop_
_entity_poly.entity_id
_entity_poly.type
_entity_poly.pdbx_seq_one_letter_code
_entity_poly.pdbx_strand_id
1 'polypeptide(L)'
;MILGSQLPSPDMVVRPDWEKHQGPPAEHFKLAKAAGYDFYTVSDHSQEATFQPPGAENPAWLTTKRQAAEATSADFVALAGYEHSENDGPGGTGHINVINSAGMINALAPGIDLPYFYKWLKTAAANGAGPVVASFNHPAKDQYGDWANRDPQVTEIITMLEVINSNNKIHYEAFVRALDKGWKVAPVCGNDNHGTLAIARQTSRTFVLATAKTKAAILDAMKNRRTYASLDGHLQCRYTVNGAVMGSTLNHPSTLKFAISVSDPGTSDPKSKITKIDIVKDGGAVAQEYTPAPAYSVQWSPTIADSAARYFFVRVWTAGGGDAPGADPAKPVAWLAPVWTGR
;
A
#
# COMPACT_ATOMS: atom_id res chain seq x y z
N MET A 1 2.41 2.19 -7.82
CA MET A 1 1.51 1.22 -7.42
C MET A 1 0.12 1.35 -8.01
N ILE A 2 -0.68 2.32 -7.88
CA ILE A 2 -2.08 2.28 -8.29
C ILE A 2 -2.44 3.46 -9.16
N LEU A 3 -3.14 3.19 -10.25
CA LEU A 3 -3.68 4.19 -11.13
C LEU A 3 -5.16 4.00 -11.26
N GLY A 4 -5.92 5.04 -10.94
CA GLY A 4 -7.26 5.16 -11.42
C GLY A 4 -7.25 5.96 -12.73
N SER A 5 -8.03 5.56 -13.71
CA SER A 5 -8.51 6.44 -14.76
C SER A 5 -9.91 6.88 -14.37
N GLN A 6 -10.08 8.15 -14.03
CA GLN A 6 -11.40 8.69 -13.76
C GLN A 6 -11.94 9.40 -14.99
N LEU A 7 -13.20 9.11 -15.33
CA LEU A 7 -14.01 10.14 -15.95
C LEU A 7 -14.30 11.21 -14.89
N PRO A 8 -14.13 12.50 -15.21
CA PRO A 8 -14.38 13.56 -14.25
C PRO A 8 -15.80 13.45 -13.71
N SER A 9 -15.96 13.57 -12.39
CA SER A 9 -17.28 13.76 -11.81
C SER A 9 -17.88 15.05 -12.38
N PRO A 10 -19.20 15.21 -12.39
CA PRO A 10 -19.85 16.44 -12.86
C PRO A 10 -19.32 17.72 -12.19
N ASP A 11 -18.72 17.57 -11.02
CA ASP A 11 -18.16 18.67 -10.21
C ASP A 11 -16.68 18.94 -10.46
N MET A 12 -16.00 18.09 -11.24
CA MET A 12 -14.60 18.31 -11.61
C MET A 12 -14.47 19.21 -12.82
N VAL A 13 -13.65 20.24 -12.71
CA VAL A 13 -13.25 21.06 -13.86
C VAL A 13 -12.46 20.19 -14.83
N VAL A 14 -13.08 19.80 -15.92
CA VAL A 14 -12.44 19.03 -16.99
C VAL A 14 -11.30 19.87 -17.57
N ARG A 15 -10.07 19.41 -17.41
CA ARG A 15 -8.93 20.03 -18.10
C ARG A 15 -8.98 19.62 -19.57
N PRO A 16 -8.76 20.54 -20.52
CA PRO A 16 -8.87 20.25 -21.97
C PRO A 16 -7.96 19.14 -22.49
N ASP A 17 -6.93 18.78 -21.73
CA ASP A 17 -5.93 17.75 -22.07
C ASP A 17 -6.05 16.46 -21.22
N TRP A 18 -7.08 16.37 -20.39
CA TRP A 18 -7.29 15.24 -19.48
C TRP A 18 -7.29 13.89 -20.21
N GLU A 19 -8.15 13.76 -21.22
CA GLU A 19 -8.29 12.53 -22.01
C GLU A 19 -7.00 12.09 -22.72
N LYS A 20 -6.14 13.05 -23.07
CA LYS A 20 -4.88 12.78 -23.78
C LYS A 20 -3.87 12.01 -22.92
N HIS A 21 -4.04 12.03 -21.59
CA HIS A 21 -3.06 11.50 -20.65
C HIS A 21 -3.59 10.32 -19.84
N GLN A 22 -4.85 9.96 -19.97
CA GLN A 22 -5.42 8.81 -19.28
C GLN A 22 -4.85 7.50 -19.83
N GLY A 23 -5.03 7.22 -21.10
CA GLY A 23 -4.53 6.02 -21.76
C GLY A 23 -5.10 4.70 -21.21
N PRO A 24 -4.98 3.62 -21.99
CA PRO A 24 -5.39 2.29 -21.55
C PRO A 24 -4.40 1.71 -20.54
N PRO A 25 -4.80 0.69 -19.73
CA PRO A 25 -3.93 0.01 -18.79
C PRO A 25 -2.57 -0.43 -19.36
N ALA A 26 -2.55 -0.91 -20.61
CA ALA A 26 -1.33 -1.34 -21.28
C ALA A 26 -0.28 -0.23 -21.39
N GLU A 27 -0.69 1.03 -21.63
CA GLU A 27 0.22 2.16 -21.71
C GLU A 27 0.82 2.49 -20.34
N HIS A 28 0.01 2.44 -19.29
CA HIS A 28 0.48 2.63 -17.92
C HIS A 28 1.49 1.56 -17.52
N PHE A 29 1.23 0.28 -17.83
CA PHE A 29 2.19 -0.79 -17.57
C PHE A 29 3.51 -0.62 -18.34
N LYS A 30 3.43 -0.21 -19.61
CA LYS A 30 4.62 0.07 -20.42
C LYS A 30 5.47 1.19 -19.80
N LEU A 31 4.85 2.28 -19.38
CA LEU A 31 5.54 3.41 -18.77
C LEU A 31 6.10 3.07 -17.39
N ALA A 32 5.37 2.33 -16.57
CA ALA A 32 5.85 1.87 -15.27
C ALA A 32 7.08 0.97 -15.42
N LYS A 33 7.04 0.01 -16.35
CA LYS A 33 8.21 -0.82 -16.66
C LYS A 33 9.41 0.01 -17.11
N ALA A 34 9.20 0.98 -18.00
CA ALA A 34 10.25 1.88 -18.47
C ALA A 34 10.80 2.79 -17.36
N ALA A 35 9.99 3.12 -16.35
CA ALA A 35 10.40 3.88 -15.17
C ALA A 35 11.06 3.01 -14.08
N GLY A 36 11.33 1.73 -14.35
CA GLY A 36 12.07 0.84 -13.46
C GLY A 36 11.25 0.21 -12.32
N TYR A 37 9.92 0.20 -12.43
CA TYR A 37 9.10 -0.55 -11.48
C TYR A 37 9.24 -2.05 -11.72
N ASP A 38 9.33 -2.84 -10.66
CA ASP A 38 9.29 -4.30 -10.71
C ASP A 38 7.87 -4.84 -10.86
N PHE A 39 6.90 -4.12 -10.31
CA PHE A 39 5.48 -4.41 -10.45
C PHE A 39 4.65 -3.12 -10.43
N TYR A 40 3.47 -3.19 -11.00
CA TYR A 40 2.55 -2.05 -11.06
C TYR A 40 1.09 -2.52 -11.08
N THR A 41 0.22 -1.79 -10.37
CA THR A 41 -1.21 -2.07 -10.34
C THR A 41 -1.97 -0.90 -10.95
N VAL A 42 -2.88 -1.17 -11.87
CA VAL A 42 -3.93 -0.23 -12.27
C VAL A 42 -5.20 -0.54 -11.49
N SER A 43 -5.94 0.51 -11.10
CA SER A 43 -7.19 0.36 -10.35
C SER A 43 -8.12 1.53 -10.67
N ASP A 44 -8.90 1.36 -11.72
CA ASP A 44 -9.91 2.34 -12.12
C ASP A 44 -11.07 2.37 -11.11
N HIS A 45 -11.74 3.52 -10.98
CA HIS A 45 -12.91 3.66 -10.12
C HIS A 45 -14.06 2.76 -10.57
N SER A 46 -14.65 2.04 -9.64
CA SER A 46 -15.68 1.04 -9.94
C SER A 46 -16.99 1.61 -10.49
N GLN A 47 -17.24 2.90 -10.30
CA GLN A 47 -18.42 3.61 -10.80
C GLN A 47 -18.27 4.14 -12.24
N GLU A 48 -17.11 4.02 -12.86
CA GLU A 48 -16.89 4.45 -14.24
C GLU A 48 -17.90 3.82 -15.21
N ALA A 49 -18.35 4.60 -16.19
CA ALA A 49 -19.36 4.15 -17.15
C ALA A 49 -18.94 2.92 -17.93
N THR A 50 -17.65 2.77 -18.21
CA THR A 50 -17.08 1.61 -18.92
C THR A 50 -17.19 0.31 -18.12
N PHE A 51 -17.33 0.40 -16.79
CA PHE A 51 -17.52 -0.74 -15.89
C PHE A 51 -18.99 -1.07 -15.61
N GLN A 52 -19.92 -0.54 -16.41
CA GLN A 52 -21.35 -0.85 -16.25
C GLN A 52 -21.84 -1.78 -17.37
N PRO A 53 -22.63 -2.82 -17.06
CA PRO A 53 -22.88 -3.33 -15.69
C PRO A 53 -21.64 -3.97 -15.07
N PRO A 54 -21.47 -3.87 -13.73
CA PRO A 54 -20.32 -4.45 -13.04
C PRO A 54 -20.42 -5.98 -13.02
N GLY A 55 -19.28 -6.65 -12.82
CA GLY A 55 -19.23 -8.10 -12.71
C GLY A 55 -17.96 -8.69 -13.31
N ALA A 56 -17.90 -10.01 -13.32
CA ALA A 56 -16.75 -10.75 -13.87
C ALA A 56 -16.67 -10.67 -15.40
N GLU A 57 -17.81 -10.51 -16.06
CA GLU A 57 -17.95 -10.51 -17.54
C GLU A 57 -17.93 -9.09 -18.14
N ASN A 58 -17.75 -8.05 -17.33
CA ASN A 58 -17.66 -6.70 -17.86
C ASN A 58 -16.50 -6.58 -18.87
N PRO A 59 -16.72 -6.06 -20.10
CA PRO A 59 -15.71 -6.04 -21.15
C PRO A 59 -14.47 -5.20 -20.80
N ALA A 60 -14.65 -4.06 -20.12
CA ALA A 60 -13.54 -3.21 -19.70
C ALA A 60 -12.71 -3.90 -18.62
N TRP A 61 -13.35 -4.54 -17.64
CA TRP A 61 -12.68 -5.34 -16.62
C TRP A 61 -11.89 -6.51 -17.20
N LEU A 62 -12.48 -7.24 -18.15
CA LEU A 62 -11.79 -8.30 -18.88
C LEU A 62 -10.60 -7.77 -19.67
N THR A 63 -10.73 -6.58 -20.26
CA THR A 63 -9.64 -5.90 -20.98
C THR A 63 -8.51 -5.53 -20.05
N THR A 64 -8.79 -4.96 -18.88
CA THR A 64 -7.79 -4.64 -17.85
C THR A 64 -7.01 -5.89 -17.43
N LYS A 65 -7.71 -6.99 -17.14
CA LYS A 65 -7.07 -8.27 -16.77
C LYS A 65 -6.21 -8.85 -17.90
N ARG A 66 -6.69 -8.80 -19.14
CA ARG A 66 -5.95 -9.27 -20.31
C ARG A 66 -4.69 -8.43 -20.53
N GLN A 67 -4.78 -7.11 -20.51
CA GLN A 67 -3.63 -6.21 -20.68
C GLN A 67 -2.60 -6.36 -19.55
N ALA A 68 -3.03 -6.61 -18.32
CA ALA A 68 -2.12 -6.93 -17.22
C ALA A 68 -1.39 -8.27 -17.46
N ALA A 69 -2.09 -9.29 -17.95
CA ALA A 69 -1.45 -10.55 -18.29
C ALA A 69 -0.42 -10.42 -19.43
N GLU A 70 -0.76 -9.69 -20.49
CA GLU A 70 0.11 -9.41 -21.63
C GLU A 70 1.35 -8.58 -21.27
N ALA A 71 1.22 -7.63 -20.34
CA ALA A 71 2.33 -6.78 -19.89
C ALA A 71 3.29 -7.48 -18.92
N THR A 72 2.86 -8.57 -18.29
CA THR A 72 3.69 -9.33 -17.35
C THR A 72 4.78 -10.10 -18.07
N SER A 73 6.00 -10.00 -17.55
CA SER A 73 7.21 -10.64 -18.09
C SER A 73 8.13 -11.11 -16.95
N ALA A 74 9.28 -11.67 -17.26
CA ALA A 74 10.24 -12.15 -16.25
C ALA A 74 10.78 -11.01 -15.36
N ASP A 75 10.79 -9.79 -15.86
CA ASP A 75 11.36 -8.58 -15.21
C ASP A 75 10.30 -7.57 -14.75
N PHE A 76 9.02 -7.80 -15.04
CA PHE A 76 7.93 -6.90 -14.67
C PHE A 76 6.62 -7.64 -14.43
N VAL A 77 5.90 -7.31 -13.36
CA VAL A 77 4.60 -7.90 -13.05
C VAL A 77 3.51 -6.82 -13.06
N ALA A 78 2.56 -6.95 -13.98
CA ALA A 78 1.38 -6.11 -14.04
C ALA A 78 0.21 -6.75 -13.26
N LEU A 79 -0.47 -5.95 -12.46
CA LEU A 79 -1.61 -6.37 -11.65
C LEU A 79 -2.86 -5.59 -12.04
N ALA A 80 -3.97 -6.31 -12.23
CA ALA A 80 -5.28 -5.72 -12.42
C ALA A 80 -5.98 -5.56 -11.07
N GLY A 81 -6.47 -4.37 -10.80
CA GLY A 81 -7.29 -4.02 -9.67
C GLY A 81 -8.39 -3.05 -10.08
N TYR A 82 -9.26 -2.72 -9.16
CA TYR A 82 -10.19 -1.62 -9.27
C TYR A 82 -10.30 -0.90 -7.92
N GLU A 83 -10.73 0.33 -7.94
CA GLU A 83 -10.97 1.11 -6.75
C GLU A 83 -12.48 1.18 -6.45
N HIS A 84 -12.88 0.60 -5.32
CA HIS A 84 -14.22 0.77 -4.78
C HIS A 84 -14.29 2.15 -4.12
N SER A 85 -14.86 3.10 -4.83
CA SER A 85 -14.80 4.52 -4.47
C SER A 85 -16.17 5.03 -4.06
N GLU A 86 -16.35 5.27 -2.78
CA GLU A 86 -17.54 5.90 -2.21
C GLU A 86 -17.21 7.31 -1.70
N ASN A 87 -17.92 7.76 -0.67
CA ASN A 87 -17.69 9.07 -0.07
C ASN A 87 -16.30 9.12 0.61
N ASP A 88 -15.44 9.97 0.10
CA ASP A 88 -14.06 10.18 0.55
C ASP A 88 -13.91 11.32 1.58
N GLY A 89 -14.98 12.05 1.88
CA GLY A 89 -14.95 13.11 2.88
C GLY A 89 -14.70 12.59 4.31
N PRO A 90 -14.41 13.49 5.26
CA PRO A 90 -14.26 13.13 6.67
C PRO A 90 -15.46 12.32 7.18
N GLY A 91 -15.18 11.20 7.85
CA GLY A 91 -16.21 10.27 8.33
C GLY A 91 -16.88 9.43 7.25
N GLY A 92 -16.49 9.58 5.98
CA GLY A 92 -17.03 8.82 4.85
C GLY A 92 -16.61 7.35 4.84
N THR A 93 -17.16 6.60 3.89
CA THR A 93 -16.85 5.18 3.70
C THR A 93 -15.45 4.95 3.12
N GLY A 94 -14.88 5.95 2.44
CA GLY A 94 -13.53 5.92 1.88
C GLY A 94 -13.40 5.09 0.61
N HIS A 95 -12.19 5.03 0.09
CA HIS A 95 -11.84 4.28 -1.11
C HIS A 95 -11.03 3.04 -0.76
N ILE A 96 -11.28 1.93 -1.47
CA ILE A 96 -10.59 0.66 -1.23
C ILE A 96 -10.18 0.04 -2.57
N ASN A 97 -8.89 -0.15 -2.77
CA ASN A 97 -8.39 -0.91 -3.90
C ASN A 97 -8.60 -2.41 -3.68
N VAL A 98 -9.10 -3.09 -4.69
CA VAL A 98 -9.21 -4.56 -4.73
C VAL A 98 -8.36 -5.08 -5.88
N ILE A 99 -7.42 -5.97 -5.59
CA ILE A 99 -6.45 -6.50 -6.54
C ILE A 99 -6.68 -8.00 -6.75
N ASN A 100 -6.67 -8.42 -8.01
CA ASN A 100 -6.76 -9.82 -8.43
C ASN A 100 -8.12 -10.49 -8.16
N SER A 101 -9.21 -9.74 -8.03
CA SER A 101 -10.57 -10.33 -7.96
C SER A 101 -11.03 -10.89 -9.31
N ALA A 102 -11.93 -11.85 -9.27
CA ALA A 102 -12.56 -12.39 -10.50
C ALA A 102 -13.44 -11.34 -11.18
N GLY A 103 -14.23 -10.61 -10.39
CA GLY A 103 -15.13 -9.55 -10.85
C GLY A 103 -15.00 -8.30 -9.99
N MET A 104 -15.89 -7.36 -10.22
CA MET A 104 -15.94 -6.07 -9.54
C MET A 104 -17.39 -5.71 -9.16
N ILE A 105 -17.56 -4.74 -8.27
CA ILE A 105 -18.84 -4.22 -7.81
C ILE A 105 -18.82 -2.69 -7.88
N ASN A 106 -19.93 -2.09 -8.30
CA ASN A 106 -20.06 -0.65 -8.38
C ASN A 106 -20.32 -0.06 -6.98
N ALA A 107 -19.43 0.80 -6.51
CA ALA A 107 -19.53 1.45 -5.20
C ALA A 107 -20.79 2.32 -5.03
N LEU A 108 -21.29 2.92 -6.12
CA LEU A 108 -22.43 3.82 -6.10
C LEU A 108 -23.75 3.13 -6.46
N ALA A 109 -23.77 1.80 -6.61
CA ALA A 109 -25.01 1.07 -6.87
C ALA A 109 -25.93 1.07 -5.63
N PRO A 110 -27.27 1.18 -5.80
CA PRO A 110 -28.19 1.18 -4.69
C PRO A 110 -28.03 -0.03 -3.77
N GLY A 111 -27.94 0.22 -2.45
CA GLY A 111 -27.78 -0.81 -1.43
C GLY A 111 -26.38 -1.34 -1.24
N ILE A 112 -25.39 -0.76 -1.91
CA ILE A 112 -23.97 -1.05 -1.67
C ILE A 112 -23.48 -0.05 -0.62
N ASP A 113 -23.27 -0.57 0.59
CA ASP A 113 -22.62 0.12 1.70
C ASP A 113 -21.37 -0.65 2.12
N LEU A 114 -20.59 -0.11 3.03
CA LEU A 114 -19.35 -0.74 3.50
C LEU A 114 -19.56 -2.15 4.08
N PRO A 115 -20.56 -2.45 4.91
CA PRO A 115 -20.88 -3.82 5.32
C PRO A 115 -21.22 -4.77 4.18
N TYR A 116 -21.99 -4.31 3.20
CA TYR A 116 -22.29 -5.10 2.00
C TYR A 116 -21.02 -5.36 1.19
N PHE A 117 -20.19 -4.34 0.97
CA PHE A 117 -18.92 -4.48 0.26
C PHE A 117 -18.00 -5.49 0.95
N TYR A 118 -17.86 -5.46 2.27
CA TYR A 118 -17.07 -6.44 3.01
C TYR A 118 -17.60 -7.87 2.86
N LYS A 119 -18.90 -8.05 2.83
CA LYS A 119 -19.52 -9.36 2.56
C LYS A 119 -19.22 -9.84 1.14
N TRP A 120 -19.35 -8.95 0.15
CA TRP A 120 -18.98 -9.23 -1.23
C TRP A 120 -17.49 -9.59 -1.36
N LEU A 121 -16.62 -8.86 -0.70
CA LEU A 121 -15.18 -9.08 -0.74
C LEU A 121 -14.78 -10.47 -0.23
N LYS A 122 -15.45 -10.98 0.81
CA LYS A 122 -15.26 -12.37 1.29
C LYS A 122 -15.64 -13.38 0.23
N THR A 123 -16.75 -13.18 -0.47
CA THR A 123 -17.18 -14.04 -1.57
C THR A 123 -16.23 -13.99 -2.75
N ALA A 124 -15.76 -12.78 -3.11
CA ALA A 124 -14.78 -12.60 -4.20
C ALA A 124 -13.45 -13.28 -3.89
N ALA A 125 -13.00 -13.24 -2.64
CA ALA A 125 -11.77 -13.90 -2.21
C ALA A 125 -11.91 -15.44 -2.21
N ALA A 126 -13.07 -15.97 -1.85
CA ALA A 126 -13.33 -17.41 -1.86
C ALA A 126 -13.39 -18.00 -3.28
N ASN A 127 -13.82 -17.21 -4.27
CA ASN A 127 -14.01 -17.64 -5.66
C ASN A 127 -12.87 -17.20 -6.59
N GLY A 128 -11.80 -16.59 -6.05
CA GLY A 128 -10.66 -16.12 -6.85
C GLY A 128 -9.72 -17.24 -7.29
N ALA A 129 -9.08 -17.05 -8.44
CA ALA A 129 -8.03 -17.95 -8.95
C ALA A 129 -6.66 -17.68 -8.30
N GLY A 130 -6.65 -17.27 -7.03
CA GLY A 130 -5.45 -16.93 -6.25
C GLY A 130 -5.79 -15.88 -5.20
N PRO A 131 -4.80 -15.39 -4.43
CA PRO A 131 -5.08 -14.40 -3.41
C PRO A 131 -5.72 -13.14 -3.97
N VAL A 132 -6.87 -12.75 -3.42
CA VAL A 132 -7.44 -11.41 -3.56
C VAL A 132 -6.92 -10.61 -2.38
N VAL A 133 -6.38 -9.44 -2.63
CA VAL A 133 -5.88 -8.52 -1.61
C VAL A 133 -6.49 -7.13 -1.80
N ALA A 134 -6.63 -6.39 -0.72
CA ALA A 134 -7.18 -5.05 -0.76
C ALA A 134 -6.39 -4.08 0.10
N SER A 135 -6.54 -2.78 -0.21
CA SER A 135 -5.88 -1.67 0.48
C SER A 135 -6.89 -0.57 0.78
N PHE A 136 -6.87 -0.05 2.00
CA PHE A 136 -7.48 1.24 2.30
C PHE A 136 -6.67 2.36 1.66
N ASN A 137 -7.33 3.23 0.87
CA ASN A 137 -6.67 4.26 0.08
C ASN A 137 -6.77 5.63 0.76
N HIS A 138 -5.69 6.42 0.71
CA HIS A 138 -5.58 7.83 1.18
C HIS A 138 -6.49 8.18 2.38
N PRO A 139 -6.52 7.38 3.45
CA PRO A 139 -7.55 7.47 4.47
C PRO A 139 -7.46 8.75 5.29
N ALA A 140 -8.61 9.38 5.57
CA ALA A 140 -8.73 10.26 6.72
C ALA A 140 -8.77 9.42 8.01
N LYS A 141 -8.46 10.06 9.15
CA LYS A 141 -8.31 9.37 10.43
C LYS A 141 -9.57 8.62 10.87
N ASP A 142 -10.76 9.12 10.54
CA ASP A 142 -12.06 8.65 10.98
C ASP A 142 -12.90 7.97 9.88
N GLN A 143 -12.30 7.68 8.72
CA GLN A 143 -12.98 6.99 7.61
C GLN A 143 -13.32 5.53 7.93
N TYR A 144 -14.00 4.87 7.02
CA TYR A 144 -14.43 3.47 7.09
C TYR A 144 -15.30 3.20 8.33
N GLY A 145 -16.21 4.16 8.67
CA GLY A 145 -17.05 4.12 9.86
C GLY A 145 -16.25 4.16 11.16
N ASP A 146 -15.23 5.02 11.23
CA ASP A 146 -14.23 5.07 12.31
C ASP A 146 -13.54 3.71 12.52
N TRP A 147 -13.22 3.02 11.39
CA TRP A 147 -12.56 1.71 11.38
C TRP A 147 -13.37 0.60 12.05
N ALA A 148 -14.67 0.81 12.21
CA ALA A 148 -15.62 -0.19 12.69
C ALA A 148 -15.79 -1.34 11.67
N ASN A 149 -16.79 -2.17 11.85
CA ASN A 149 -17.12 -3.27 10.91
C ASN A 149 -15.96 -4.25 10.63
N ARG A 150 -14.92 -4.24 11.46
CA ARG A 150 -13.80 -5.17 11.35
C ARG A 150 -14.28 -6.61 11.53
N ASP A 151 -14.07 -7.42 10.53
CA ASP A 151 -14.37 -8.85 10.50
C ASP A 151 -13.05 -9.61 10.34
N PRO A 152 -12.79 -10.71 11.07
CA PRO A 152 -11.54 -11.47 10.93
C PRO A 152 -11.26 -11.92 9.50
N GLN A 153 -12.27 -12.35 8.74
CA GLN A 153 -12.08 -12.78 7.35
C GLN A 153 -11.77 -11.60 6.43
N VAL A 154 -12.40 -10.44 6.64
CA VAL A 154 -12.11 -9.22 5.89
C VAL A 154 -10.70 -8.72 6.18
N THR A 155 -10.23 -8.83 7.42
CA THR A 155 -8.86 -8.47 7.82
C THR A 155 -7.81 -9.34 7.12
N GLU A 156 -8.16 -10.55 6.68
CA GLU A 156 -7.26 -11.40 5.89
C GLU A 156 -7.28 -11.06 4.38
N ILE A 157 -8.13 -10.13 3.95
CA ILE A 157 -8.22 -9.66 2.56
C ILE A 157 -7.74 -8.22 2.45
N ILE A 158 -8.23 -7.32 3.32
CA ILE A 158 -7.73 -5.94 3.39
C ILE A 158 -6.47 -5.96 4.27
N THR A 159 -5.34 -6.17 3.62
CA THR A 159 -4.04 -6.39 4.27
C THR A 159 -3.12 -5.19 4.18
N MET A 160 -3.54 -4.12 3.48
CA MET A 160 -2.72 -2.94 3.20
C MET A 160 -3.48 -1.65 3.49
N LEU A 161 -2.71 -0.57 3.69
CA LEU A 161 -3.22 0.79 3.86
C LEU A 161 -2.21 1.78 3.29
N GLU A 162 -2.68 2.74 2.52
CA GLU A 162 -1.83 3.80 1.96
C GLU A 162 -1.39 4.78 3.05
N VAL A 163 -0.15 4.65 3.48
CA VAL A 163 0.49 5.65 4.35
C VAL A 163 1.03 6.82 3.54
N ILE A 164 1.36 6.59 2.28
CA ILE A 164 1.77 7.62 1.32
C ILE A 164 0.80 7.58 0.15
N ASN A 165 0.30 8.74 -0.26
CA ASN A 165 -0.54 8.89 -1.45
C ASN A 165 -0.07 10.08 -2.29
N SER A 166 -0.87 10.51 -3.27
CA SER A 166 -0.61 11.59 -4.23
C SER A 166 0.20 12.74 -3.65
N ASN A 167 1.18 13.22 -4.41
CA ASN A 167 2.07 14.32 -3.98
C ASN A 167 2.79 14.05 -2.64
N ASN A 168 3.05 12.79 -2.33
CA ASN A 168 3.70 12.35 -1.09
C ASN A 168 2.93 12.76 0.19
N LYS A 169 1.61 12.89 0.11
CA LYS A 169 0.76 13.13 1.27
C LYS A 169 0.83 11.94 2.22
N ILE A 170 1.04 12.21 3.50
CA ILE A 170 1.22 11.18 4.54
C ILE A 170 -0.07 11.01 5.34
N HIS A 171 -0.53 9.77 5.44
CA HIS A 171 -1.73 9.33 6.16
C HIS A 171 -1.38 8.54 7.43
N TYR A 172 -0.33 8.94 8.12
CA TYR A 172 0.21 8.23 9.28
C TYR A 172 -0.77 8.10 10.45
N GLU A 173 -1.53 9.16 10.75
CA GLU A 173 -2.52 9.11 11.85
C GLU A 173 -3.64 8.09 11.59
N ALA A 174 -4.08 7.97 10.35
CA ALA A 174 -5.05 6.98 9.94
C ALA A 174 -4.50 5.56 10.05
N PHE A 175 -3.24 5.36 9.66
CA PHE A 175 -2.55 4.08 9.81
C PHE A 175 -2.48 3.63 11.27
N VAL A 176 -2.02 4.50 12.18
CA VAL A 176 -1.99 4.20 13.61
C VAL A 176 -3.40 3.92 14.16
N ARG A 177 -4.39 4.75 13.76
CA ARG A 177 -5.78 4.56 14.18
C ARG A 177 -6.34 3.21 13.75
N ALA A 178 -6.09 2.79 12.51
CA ALA A 178 -6.50 1.48 12.01
C ALA A 178 -5.88 0.34 12.83
N LEU A 179 -4.58 0.40 13.11
CA LEU A 179 -3.88 -0.59 13.93
C LEU A 179 -4.45 -0.64 15.36
N ASP A 180 -4.73 0.50 15.99
CA ASP A 180 -5.31 0.59 17.32
C ASP A 180 -6.74 0.04 17.37
N LYS A 181 -7.49 0.16 16.30
CA LYS A 181 -8.81 -0.47 16.11
C LYS A 181 -8.71 -1.98 15.80
N GLY A 182 -7.51 -2.53 15.72
CA GLY A 182 -7.25 -3.96 15.55
C GLY A 182 -7.18 -4.43 14.09
N TRP A 183 -7.17 -3.52 13.11
CA TRP A 183 -6.87 -3.89 11.72
C TRP A 183 -5.42 -4.35 11.61
N LYS A 184 -5.20 -5.43 10.88
CA LYS A 184 -3.86 -5.92 10.58
C LYS A 184 -3.49 -5.49 9.16
N VAL A 185 -3.00 -4.26 9.01
CA VAL A 185 -2.64 -3.67 7.72
C VAL A 185 -1.16 -3.31 7.68
N ALA A 186 -0.55 -3.47 6.51
CA ALA A 186 0.81 -3.06 6.21
C ALA A 186 0.81 -1.77 5.38
N PRO A 187 1.79 -0.87 5.56
CA PRO A 187 1.84 0.37 4.83
C PRO A 187 2.23 0.14 3.36
N VAL A 188 1.55 0.88 2.49
CA VAL A 188 1.82 0.96 1.06
C VAL A 188 1.80 2.41 0.59
N CYS A 189 2.25 2.64 -0.63
CA CYS A 189 2.18 3.90 -1.34
C CYS A 189 1.24 3.75 -2.54
N GLY A 190 0.26 4.63 -2.67
CA GLY A 190 -0.54 4.84 -3.87
C GLY A 190 -0.13 6.12 -4.58
N ASN A 191 -0.14 6.09 -5.91
CA ASN A 191 0.08 7.31 -6.69
C ASN A 191 -1.20 8.11 -6.86
N ASP A 192 -2.34 7.41 -6.88
CA ASP A 192 -3.65 8.01 -7.16
C ASP A 192 -3.58 8.92 -8.39
N ASN A 193 -2.95 8.39 -9.42
CA ASN A 193 -2.57 9.12 -10.61
C ASN A 193 -3.58 8.85 -11.73
N HIS A 194 -4.23 9.90 -12.17
CA HIS A 194 -5.26 9.85 -13.20
C HIS A 194 -4.72 10.11 -14.61
N GLY A 195 -3.44 9.85 -14.85
CA GLY A 195 -2.83 10.00 -16.16
C GLY A 195 -1.42 9.45 -16.24
N THR A 196 -0.94 9.23 -17.45
CA THR A 196 0.35 8.59 -17.74
C THR A 196 1.56 9.45 -17.38
N LEU A 197 1.42 10.78 -17.39
CA LEU A 197 2.54 11.72 -17.23
C LEU A 197 3.23 11.66 -15.86
N ALA A 198 2.51 11.27 -14.81
CA ALA A 198 3.05 11.26 -13.45
C ALA A 198 3.82 9.96 -13.12
N ILE A 199 3.70 8.90 -13.93
CA ILE A 199 4.28 7.58 -13.62
C ILE A 199 5.80 7.67 -13.41
N ALA A 200 6.50 8.31 -14.32
CA ALA A 200 7.97 8.44 -14.26
C ALA A 200 8.45 9.48 -13.23
N ARG A 201 7.55 10.36 -12.76
CA ARG A 201 7.89 11.45 -11.83
C ARG A 201 7.66 11.08 -10.37
N GLN A 202 6.90 10.01 -10.12
CA GLN A 202 6.63 9.58 -8.76
C GLN A 202 7.89 9.01 -8.13
N THR A 203 8.29 9.56 -7.00
CA THR A 203 9.47 9.14 -6.24
C THR A 203 9.15 8.10 -5.19
N SER A 204 7.96 8.20 -4.55
CA SER A 204 7.54 7.23 -3.54
C SER A 204 7.19 5.86 -4.13
N ARG A 205 7.43 4.81 -3.35
CA ARG A 205 7.27 3.41 -3.78
C ARG A 205 6.62 2.55 -2.70
N THR A 206 5.87 1.56 -3.16
CA THR A 206 5.58 0.36 -2.36
C THR A 206 6.63 -0.69 -2.64
N PHE A 207 7.23 -1.21 -1.60
CA PHE A 207 8.11 -2.37 -1.67
C PHE A 207 7.42 -3.61 -1.11
N VAL A 208 7.72 -4.77 -1.71
CA VAL A 208 7.22 -6.06 -1.24
C VAL A 208 8.38 -7.02 -0.98
N LEU A 209 8.35 -7.75 0.12
CA LEU A 209 9.31 -8.81 0.42
C LEU A 209 8.77 -10.12 -0.16
N ALA A 210 8.93 -10.30 -1.46
CA ALA A 210 8.50 -11.46 -2.20
C ALA A 210 9.66 -12.47 -2.40
N THR A 211 9.34 -13.74 -2.56
CA THR A 211 10.33 -14.80 -2.80
C THR A 211 10.79 -14.87 -4.24
N ALA A 212 10.02 -14.28 -5.16
CA ALA A 212 10.33 -14.21 -6.59
C ALA A 212 9.58 -13.03 -7.23
N LYS A 213 10.06 -12.54 -8.39
CA LYS A 213 9.38 -11.53 -9.20
C LYS A 213 8.30 -12.21 -10.07
N THR A 214 7.25 -12.71 -9.41
CA THR A 214 6.09 -13.33 -10.06
C THR A 214 4.81 -12.80 -9.44
N LYS A 215 3.72 -12.80 -10.22
CA LYS A 215 2.40 -12.38 -9.72
C LYS A 215 2.01 -13.13 -8.45
N ALA A 216 2.20 -14.44 -8.41
CA ALA A 216 1.86 -15.26 -7.24
C ALA A 216 2.67 -14.87 -5.99
N ALA A 217 3.98 -14.67 -6.14
CA ALA A 217 4.85 -14.32 -5.00
C ALA A 217 4.59 -12.89 -4.50
N ILE A 218 4.28 -11.93 -5.39
CA ILE A 218 3.94 -10.55 -5.02
C ILE A 218 2.59 -10.52 -4.29
N LEU A 219 1.57 -11.20 -4.81
CA LEU A 219 0.26 -11.29 -4.14
C LEU A 219 0.35 -12.01 -2.78
N ASP A 220 1.18 -13.07 -2.69
CA ASP A 220 1.46 -13.73 -1.41
C ASP A 220 2.13 -12.79 -0.41
N ALA A 221 3.10 -11.98 -0.85
CA ALA A 221 3.75 -10.99 0.01
C ALA A 221 2.75 -9.93 0.49
N MET A 222 1.88 -9.41 -0.38
CA MET A 222 0.82 -8.46 -0.03
C MET A 222 -0.19 -9.08 0.95
N LYS A 223 -0.64 -10.31 0.68
CA LYS A 223 -1.56 -11.04 1.56
C LYS A 223 -0.97 -11.25 2.96
N ASN A 224 0.31 -11.55 3.02
CA ASN A 224 1.03 -11.76 4.28
C ASN A 224 1.61 -10.46 4.86
N ARG A 225 1.16 -9.27 4.39
CA ARG A 225 1.53 -7.96 4.93
C ARG A 225 3.05 -7.69 4.89
N ARG A 226 3.76 -8.30 3.95
CA ARG A 226 5.22 -8.14 3.79
C ARG A 226 5.51 -6.98 2.85
N THR A 227 5.02 -5.78 3.22
CA THR A 227 5.18 -4.55 2.43
C THR A 227 5.73 -3.42 3.28
N TYR A 228 6.27 -2.41 2.63
CA TYR A 228 6.54 -1.11 3.23
C TYR A 228 6.37 0.01 2.21
N ALA A 229 6.05 1.21 2.71
CA ALA A 229 5.97 2.43 1.93
C ALA A 229 7.23 3.27 2.13
N SER A 230 7.77 3.86 1.07
CA SER A 230 8.93 4.73 1.14
C SER A 230 8.79 5.94 0.21
N LEU A 231 9.25 7.11 0.70
CA LEU A 231 9.46 8.33 -0.10
C LEU A 231 10.78 8.30 -0.89
N ASP A 232 11.59 7.28 -0.67
CA ASP A 232 12.85 7.01 -1.34
C ASP A 232 12.68 5.72 -2.17
N GLY A 233 12.91 5.84 -3.48
CA GLY A 233 12.66 4.77 -4.44
C GLY A 233 13.69 3.64 -4.43
N HIS A 234 14.77 3.77 -3.66
CA HIS A 234 15.90 2.84 -3.63
C HIS A 234 16.14 2.21 -2.26
N LEU A 235 15.53 2.77 -1.21
CA LEU A 235 15.75 2.37 0.17
C LEU A 235 15.25 0.94 0.43
N GLN A 236 16.17 0.03 0.74
CA GLN A 236 15.90 -1.36 1.05
C GLN A 236 15.77 -1.57 2.57
N CYS A 237 14.59 -1.95 3.01
CA CYS A 237 14.27 -2.13 4.42
C CYS A 237 13.73 -3.52 4.70
N ARG A 238 14.21 -4.14 5.77
CA ARG A 238 13.63 -5.38 6.31
C ARG A 238 13.90 -5.50 7.80
N TYR A 239 13.04 -6.18 8.50
CA TYR A 239 13.32 -6.57 9.86
C TYR A 239 12.62 -7.87 10.25
N THR A 240 13.13 -8.50 11.30
CA THR A 240 12.49 -9.63 11.97
C THR A 240 12.34 -9.34 13.46
N VAL A 241 11.38 -10.01 14.10
CA VAL A 241 11.21 -10.03 15.56
C VAL A 241 11.15 -11.47 16.00
N ASN A 242 12.06 -11.89 16.87
CA ASN A 242 12.22 -13.29 17.29
C ASN A 242 12.36 -14.25 16.10
N GLY A 243 12.96 -13.82 15.00
CA GLY A 243 13.11 -14.56 13.75
C GLY A 243 11.92 -14.49 12.80
N ALA A 244 10.74 -14.03 13.23
CA ALA A 244 9.59 -13.83 12.36
C ALA A 244 9.73 -12.54 11.56
N VAL A 245 9.47 -12.60 10.25
CA VAL A 245 9.58 -11.44 9.34
C VAL A 245 8.45 -10.45 9.61
N MET A 246 8.68 -9.17 9.31
CA MET A 246 7.64 -8.14 9.33
C MET A 246 6.37 -8.60 8.58
N GLY A 247 5.19 -8.23 9.08
CA GLY A 247 3.89 -8.76 8.64
C GLY A 247 3.38 -9.96 9.44
N SER A 248 4.22 -10.58 10.27
CA SER A 248 3.87 -11.77 11.05
C SER A 248 3.10 -11.43 12.33
N THR A 249 2.34 -12.43 12.83
CA THR A 249 1.78 -12.43 14.19
C THR A 249 2.56 -13.42 15.06
N LEU A 250 3.08 -12.92 16.18
CA LEU A 250 3.77 -13.73 17.18
C LEU A 250 2.76 -14.30 18.19
N ASN A 251 3.21 -15.24 19.00
CA ASN A 251 2.40 -15.84 20.06
C ASN A 251 2.79 -15.27 21.43
N HIS A 252 2.19 -14.15 21.81
CA HIS A 252 2.29 -13.50 23.13
C HIS A 252 3.73 -13.38 23.70
N PRO A 253 4.73 -12.90 22.95
CA PRO A 253 6.09 -12.81 23.47
C PRO A 253 6.17 -11.78 24.59
N SER A 254 6.96 -12.05 25.64
CA SER A 254 7.32 -11.08 26.68
C SER A 254 8.58 -10.28 26.32
N THR A 255 9.37 -10.82 25.41
CA THR A 255 10.63 -10.22 24.94
C THR A 255 10.67 -10.27 23.42
N LEU A 256 10.98 -9.13 22.81
CA LEU A 256 11.03 -8.95 21.37
C LEU A 256 12.47 -8.61 20.96
N LYS A 257 13.11 -9.54 20.28
CA LYS A 257 14.47 -9.39 19.74
C LYS A 257 14.35 -8.98 18.28
N PHE A 258 14.64 -7.74 18.00
CA PHE A 258 14.62 -7.20 16.63
C PHE A 258 15.94 -7.49 15.92
N ALA A 259 15.87 -7.70 14.62
CA ALA A 259 17.02 -7.61 13.72
C ALA A 259 16.59 -6.75 12.52
N ILE A 260 17.03 -5.50 12.49
CA ILE A 260 16.65 -4.48 11.52
C ILE A 260 17.83 -4.25 10.57
N SER A 261 17.56 -4.26 9.27
CA SER A 261 18.52 -3.97 8.21
C SER A 261 17.93 -2.93 7.28
N VAL A 262 18.64 -1.82 7.12
CA VAL A 262 18.27 -0.73 6.22
C VAL A 262 19.49 -0.40 5.37
N SER A 263 19.31 -0.27 4.05
CA SER A 263 20.38 0.16 3.14
C SER A 263 19.81 0.90 1.94
N ASP A 264 20.60 1.83 1.43
CA ASP A 264 20.36 2.47 0.14
C ASP A 264 21.54 2.12 -0.78
N PRO A 265 21.42 1.03 -1.57
CA PRO A 265 22.51 0.53 -2.38
C PRO A 265 22.68 1.35 -3.67
N GLY A 266 23.91 1.45 -4.13
CA GLY A 266 24.24 2.01 -5.45
C GLY A 266 24.25 3.54 -5.51
N THR A 267 24.07 4.22 -4.37
CA THR A 267 24.16 5.68 -4.28
C THR A 267 25.41 6.16 -3.57
N SER A 268 25.89 7.33 -3.98
CA SER A 268 26.91 8.12 -3.27
C SER A 268 26.35 9.47 -2.79
N ASP A 269 25.06 9.73 -2.98
CA ASP A 269 24.43 10.97 -2.53
C ASP A 269 24.38 11.01 -1.00
N PRO A 270 25.02 12.00 -0.35
CA PRO A 270 24.96 12.16 1.11
C PRO A 270 23.54 12.25 1.68
N LYS A 271 22.56 12.68 0.88
CA LYS A 271 21.14 12.77 1.27
C LYS A 271 20.51 11.41 1.53
N SER A 272 20.99 10.36 0.90
CA SER A 272 20.51 8.98 1.07
C SER A 272 21.03 8.31 2.34
N LYS A 273 21.95 8.93 3.10
CA LYS A 273 22.48 8.35 4.33
C LYS A 273 21.37 8.23 5.39
N ILE A 274 21.26 7.04 5.96
CA ILE A 274 20.33 6.74 7.06
C ILE A 274 20.81 7.47 8.30
N THR A 275 19.92 8.24 8.93
CA THR A 275 20.23 9.10 10.09
C THR A 275 19.50 8.69 11.34
N LYS A 276 18.34 8.01 11.21
CA LYS A 276 17.56 7.56 12.36
C LYS A 276 16.70 6.36 11.99
N ILE A 277 16.51 5.47 12.95
CA ILE A 277 15.54 4.37 12.91
C ILE A 277 14.79 4.40 14.24
N ASP A 278 13.47 4.25 14.23
CA ASP A 278 12.73 4.02 15.45
C ASP A 278 11.80 2.80 15.34
N ILE A 279 11.41 2.30 16.49
CA ILE A 279 10.41 1.26 16.69
C ILE A 279 9.22 1.89 17.37
N VAL A 280 8.07 1.78 16.74
CA VAL A 280 6.79 2.34 17.21
C VAL A 280 5.89 1.22 17.69
N LYS A 281 5.07 1.48 18.70
CA LYS A 281 4.06 0.58 19.24
C LYS A 281 2.69 1.25 19.35
N ASP A 282 1.75 0.61 19.99
CA ASP A 282 0.36 1.06 20.19
C ASP A 282 0.24 2.57 20.39
N GLY A 283 -0.76 3.17 19.74
CA GLY A 283 -1.00 4.62 19.78
C GLY A 283 0.04 5.48 19.07
N GLY A 284 0.94 4.88 18.29
CA GLY A 284 2.02 5.62 17.64
C GLY A 284 3.17 6.01 18.56
N ALA A 285 3.24 5.42 19.76
CA ALA A 285 4.29 5.72 20.74
C ALA A 285 5.64 5.11 20.32
N VAL A 286 6.71 5.90 20.41
CA VAL A 286 8.07 5.40 20.17
C VAL A 286 8.50 4.51 21.34
N ALA A 287 8.75 3.24 21.06
CA ALA A 287 9.24 2.27 22.03
C ALA A 287 10.76 2.36 22.20
N GLN A 288 11.47 2.56 21.11
CA GLN A 288 12.93 2.73 21.10
C GLN A 288 13.37 3.45 19.83
N GLU A 289 14.44 4.23 19.90
CA GLU A 289 15.05 4.86 18.72
C GLU A 289 16.56 4.64 18.69
N TYR A 290 17.12 4.77 17.50
CA TYR A 290 18.54 4.66 17.25
C TYR A 290 18.98 5.72 16.23
N THR A 291 19.99 6.51 16.59
CA THR A 291 20.62 7.52 15.74
C THR A 291 22.04 7.08 15.42
N PRO A 292 22.25 6.36 14.31
CA PRO A 292 23.59 5.96 13.89
C PRO A 292 24.41 7.16 13.41
N ALA A 293 25.72 6.99 13.30
CA ALA A 293 26.51 7.83 12.41
C ALA A 293 25.95 7.68 10.99
N PRO A 294 25.69 8.80 10.24
CA PRO A 294 25.03 8.74 8.94
C PRO A 294 25.74 7.80 7.96
N ALA A 295 25.06 6.76 7.49
CA ALA A 295 25.61 5.69 6.66
C ALA A 295 24.61 5.22 5.60
N TYR A 296 25.10 4.65 4.49
CA TYR A 296 24.26 4.05 3.44
C TYR A 296 23.76 2.65 3.81
N SER A 297 24.27 2.06 4.89
CA SER A 297 23.78 0.78 5.41
C SER A 297 23.88 0.79 6.93
N VAL A 298 22.80 0.39 7.58
CA VAL A 298 22.67 0.36 9.04
C VAL A 298 22.06 -0.98 9.45
N GLN A 299 22.68 -1.61 10.44
CA GLN A 299 22.16 -2.79 11.15
C GLN A 299 21.89 -2.37 12.60
N TRP A 300 20.70 -2.74 13.10
CA TRP A 300 20.33 -2.49 14.49
C TRP A 300 19.54 -3.67 15.08
N SER A 301 19.98 -4.16 16.24
CA SER A 301 19.42 -5.36 16.86
C SER A 301 19.02 -5.12 18.32
N PRO A 302 18.00 -4.29 18.60
CA PRO A 302 17.55 -4.01 19.95
C PRO A 302 16.71 -5.16 20.51
N THR A 303 16.59 -5.17 21.83
CA THR A 303 15.68 -6.04 22.56
C THR A 303 14.72 -5.18 23.37
N ILE A 304 13.42 -5.42 23.23
CA ILE A 304 12.36 -4.73 23.96
C ILE A 304 11.65 -5.74 24.85
N ALA A 305 11.58 -5.46 26.15
CA ALA A 305 10.75 -6.19 27.09
C ALA A 305 9.40 -5.47 27.20
N ASP A 306 8.39 -6.00 26.54
CA ASP A 306 7.03 -5.47 26.58
C ASP A 306 6.04 -6.63 26.45
N SER A 307 5.26 -6.84 27.52
CA SER A 307 4.25 -7.89 27.59
C SER A 307 2.84 -7.38 27.33
N ALA A 308 2.66 -6.11 26.97
CA ALA A 308 1.35 -5.47 26.81
C ALA A 308 1.06 -5.02 25.38
N ALA A 309 2.06 -4.50 24.67
CA ALA A 309 1.86 -3.94 23.35
C ALA A 309 1.31 -4.96 22.34
N ARG A 310 0.37 -4.54 21.52
CA ARG A 310 -0.32 -5.38 20.52
C ARG A 310 0.44 -5.48 19.20
N TYR A 311 1.19 -4.44 18.84
CA TYR A 311 1.98 -4.37 17.62
C TYR A 311 3.22 -3.52 17.76
N PHE A 312 4.18 -3.76 16.85
CA PHE A 312 5.37 -2.94 16.67
C PHE A 312 5.66 -2.79 15.19
N PHE A 313 6.09 -1.60 14.77
CA PHE A 313 6.60 -1.36 13.41
C PHE A 313 7.80 -0.44 13.43
N VAL A 314 8.53 -0.38 12.30
CA VAL A 314 9.76 0.39 12.16
C VAL A 314 9.53 1.58 11.23
N ARG A 315 10.14 2.73 11.57
CA ARG A 315 10.27 3.89 10.68
C ARG A 315 11.74 4.23 10.47
N VAL A 316 12.05 4.84 9.31
CA VAL A 316 13.42 5.17 8.89
C VAL A 316 13.48 6.63 8.45
N TRP A 317 14.60 7.29 8.72
CA TRP A 317 14.95 8.65 8.25
C TRP A 317 16.24 8.62 7.46
N THR A 318 16.32 9.46 6.45
CA THR A 318 17.56 9.75 5.71
C THR A 318 17.90 11.23 5.82
N ALA A 319 19.13 11.58 5.51
CA ALA A 319 19.61 12.96 5.58
C ALA A 319 18.89 13.92 4.62
N GLY A 320 18.31 13.39 3.55
CA GLY A 320 17.52 14.16 2.56
C GLY A 320 16.02 14.15 2.77
N GLY A 321 15.48 13.24 3.57
CA GLY A 321 14.04 13.11 3.77
C GLY A 321 13.29 12.44 2.59
N GLY A 322 13.99 11.82 1.64
CA GLY A 322 13.47 11.14 0.44
C GLY A 322 13.86 11.82 -0.87
N ASP A 323 13.41 11.27 -2.01
CA ASP A 323 13.81 11.67 -3.36
C ASP A 323 13.05 12.89 -3.91
N ALA A 324 11.93 13.26 -3.27
CA ALA A 324 11.12 14.37 -3.75
C ALA A 324 11.83 15.73 -3.56
N PRO A 325 11.70 16.66 -4.53
CA PRO A 325 12.17 18.03 -4.33
C PRO A 325 11.53 18.66 -3.08
N GLY A 326 12.36 19.20 -2.19
CA GLY A 326 11.90 19.83 -0.95
C GLY A 326 11.47 18.84 0.14
N ALA A 327 11.88 17.58 0.06
CA ALA A 327 11.68 16.58 1.11
C ALA A 327 12.24 17.07 2.46
N ASP A 328 11.57 16.68 3.55
CA ASP A 328 11.87 17.16 4.90
C ASP A 328 12.64 16.09 5.70
N PRO A 329 13.95 16.30 5.99
CA PRO A 329 14.74 15.33 6.72
C PRO A 329 14.31 15.13 8.18
N ALA A 330 13.46 15.99 8.71
CA ALA A 330 12.88 15.82 10.05
C ALA A 330 11.77 14.77 10.08
N LYS A 331 11.27 14.35 8.91
CA LYS A 331 10.20 13.36 8.79
C LYS A 331 10.74 11.99 8.39
N PRO A 332 10.05 10.90 8.78
CA PRO A 332 10.42 9.56 8.30
C PRO A 332 10.24 9.47 6.78
N VAL A 333 11.14 8.72 6.15
CA VAL A 333 11.06 8.43 4.71
C VAL A 333 10.42 7.06 4.44
N ALA A 334 10.43 6.14 5.42
CA ALA A 334 9.82 4.84 5.24
C ALA A 334 9.05 4.38 6.49
N TRP A 335 7.98 3.62 6.24
CA TRP A 335 7.13 2.94 7.23
C TRP A 335 7.05 1.48 6.84
N LEU A 336 7.47 0.59 7.75
CA LEU A 336 7.52 -0.84 7.51
C LEU A 336 6.30 -1.54 8.12
N ALA A 337 5.93 -2.69 7.57
CA ALA A 337 4.82 -3.49 8.06
C ALA A 337 4.97 -3.85 9.54
N PRO A 338 3.88 -3.81 10.33
CA PRO A 338 3.92 -4.23 11.72
C PRO A 338 4.24 -5.72 11.90
N VAL A 339 4.74 -6.05 13.09
CA VAL A 339 4.67 -7.38 13.70
C VAL A 339 3.67 -7.29 14.85
N TRP A 340 2.68 -8.17 14.86
CA TRP A 340 1.68 -8.25 15.92
C TRP A 340 2.09 -9.27 16.98
N THR A 341 1.74 -8.98 18.22
CA THR A 341 2.13 -9.83 19.37
C THR A 341 1.12 -10.93 19.67
N GLY A 342 -0.01 -10.98 18.96
CA GLY A 342 -1.08 -11.95 19.18
C GLY A 342 -2.07 -11.56 20.31
N ARG A 343 -1.91 -10.38 20.92
CA ARG A 343 -2.74 -9.84 22.00
C ARG A 343 -3.94 -9.06 21.49
#